data_e1685b1ac68e1b2e39f429cc0281e72e
#
_entry.id   e1685b1ac68e1b2e39f429cc0281e72e
#
_cell.length_a   1.000
_cell.length_b   1.000
_cell.length_c   1.000
_cell.angle_alpha   90.00
_cell.angle_beta   90.00
_cell.angle_gamma   90.00
#
_symmetry.space_group_name_H-M   'P 1'
#
loop_
_entity.id
_entity.type
_entity.pdbx_description
1 polymer ?
#
loop_
_entity_poly.entity_id
_entity_poly.type
_entity_poly.pdbx_seq_one_letter_code
_entity_poly.pdbx_strand_id
1 'polypeptide(L)'
;SALPSVTPTAKPAVSPIAGDISRESTPDEFQPEIDGETLTIRRFRNRMEEAGHQILGSDETGDPTGTAWTEIGTLDEYGHNEEWKLARRINELLTEIVARVRHLLNAGWPKVRIVTDHGWLLVPGALPKEELPHYLADTRWGRCATLKDTSETTHPTVGWHWNPNVRIAMAPDMRVHRKGLGYAHGGISVQECLVPRITVGKTGTGQPDAQISSVEWVRLRCRIQTQNPTEGLRADLRKRPNDPGTSVATRPKAVKEDGSVSIPAPSRKHKGTEVTAVLLDGDDVIHTYSTTVGGHE
;
A
#
# COMPACT_ATOMS: atom_id res chain seq x y z
N SER A 1 1.11 4.39 4.81
CA SER A 1 0.25 3.43 5.51
C SER A 1 -0.98 4.12 6.07
N ALA A 2 -2.10 3.42 6.13
CA ALA A 2 -3.31 3.88 6.79
C ALA A 2 -3.20 3.60 8.29
N LEU A 3 -3.44 4.61 9.13
CA LEU A 3 -3.37 4.49 10.58
C LEU A 3 -4.76 4.62 11.22
N PRO A 4 -5.05 3.79 12.25
CA PRO A 4 -4.24 2.70 12.76
C PRO A 4 -4.13 1.56 11.74
N SER A 5 -3.08 0.74 11.86
CA SER A 5 -2.84 -0.41 10.98
C SER A 5 -3.72 -1.61 11.36
N VAL A 6 -5.03 -1.41 11.29
CA VAL A 6 -6.07 -2.41 11.54
C VAL A 6 -6.92 -2.62 10.29
N THR A 7 -7.42 -3.83 10.11
CA THR A 7 -8.17 -4.23 8.91
C THR A 7 -9.30 -3.26 8.52
N PRO A 8 -10.17 -2.79 9.45
CA PRO A 8 -11.24 -1.87 9.08
C PRO A 8 -10.77 -0.54 8.48
N THR A 9 -9.61 -0.03 8.92
CA THR A 9 -9.01 1.19 8.37
C THR A 9 -8.18 0.92 7.12
N ALA A 10 -7.33 -0.09 7.16
CA ALA A 10 -6.23 -0.25 6.21
C ALA A 10 -6.62 -1.04 4.96
N LYS A 11 -7.53 -2.01 5.05
CA LYS A 11 -8.03 -2.77 3.90
C LYS A 11 -8.74 -1.87 2.88
N PRO A 12 -9.69 -0.99 3.27
CA PRO A 12 -10.26 -0.04 2.32
C PRO A 12 -9.20 0.90 1.71
N ALA A 13 -8.17 1.28 2.46
CA ALA A 13 -7.13 2.19 1.98
C ALA A 13 -6.21 1.58 0.90
N VAL A 14 -6.10 0.25 0.83
CA VAL A 14 -5.34 -0.44 -0.22
C VAL A 14 -6.21 -0.90 -1.38
N SER A 15 -7.52 -0.67 -1.31
CA SER A 15 -8.49 -1.08 -2.33
C SER A 15 -8.64 -0.06 -3.45
N PRO A 16 -9.17 -0.48 -4.63
CA PRO A 16 -9.49 0.43 -5.73
C PRO A 16 -10.50 1.53 -5.38
N ILE A 17 -11.40 1.30 -4.41
CA ILE A 17 -12.45 2.24 -3.99
C ILE A 17 -12.01 3.19 -2.86
N ALA A 18 -10.73 3.25 -2.53
CA ALA A 18 -10.22 4.14 -1.47
C ALA A 18 -10.60 5.62 -1.68
N GLY A 19 -10.76 6.05 -2.93
CA GLY A 19 -11.16 7.42 -3.28
C GLY A 19 -12.61 7.77 -2.97
N ASP A 20 -13.48 6.78 -2.80
CA ASP A 20 -14.92 6.95 -2.57
C ASP A 20 -15.26 7.03 -1.07
N ILE A 21 -14.29 6.79 -0.20
CA ILE A 21 -14.49 6.72 1.25
C ILE A 21 -14.46 8.13 1.86
N SER A 22 -15.41 8.39 2.75
CA SER A 22 -15.54 9.68 3.44
C SER A 22 -14.31 9.99 4.29
N ARG A 23 -13.81 11.22 4.18
CA ARG A 23 -12.74 11.77 5.03
C ARG A 23 -13.26 12.38 6.33
N GLU A 24 -14.55 12.28 6.56
CA GLU A 24 -15.26 12.75 7.76
C GLU A 24 -15.94 11.59 8.50
N SER A 25 -15.51 10.36 8.23
CA SER A 25 -16.04 9.14 8.86
C SER A 25 -16.01 9.24 10.39
N THR A 26 -17.01 8.64 11.03
CA THR A 26 -17.02 8.49 12.49
C THR A 26 -16.10 7.33 12.92
N PRO A 27 -15.51 7.38 14.14
CA PRO A 27 -14.53 6.39 14.57
C PRO A 27 -15.13 5.07 15.08
N ASP A 28 -16.34 4.69 14.65
CA ASP A 28 -16.98 3.46 15.11
C ASP A 28 -16.15 2.23 14.68
N GLU A 29 -15.53 1.60 15.64
CA GLU A 29 -14.64 0.45 15.47
C GLU A 29 -13.58 0.61 14.36
N PHE A 30 -13.19 1.86 14.03
CA PHE A 30 -12.31 2.22 12.92
C PHE A 30 -12.84 1.83 11.54
N GLN A 31 -14.12 1.56 11.39
CA GLN A 31 -14.76 1.37 10.10
C GLN A 31 -15.07 2.73 9.47
N PRO A 32 -14.60 3.00 8.25
CA PRO A 32 -14.94 4.23 7.56
C PRO A 32 -16.36 4.20 7.04
N GLU A 33 -16.80 5.33 6.52
CA GLU A 33 -18.11 5.51 5.91
C GLU A 33 -18.00 5.73 4.39
N ILE A 34 -19.01 5.26 3.68
CA ILE A 34 -19.25 5.57 2.28
C ILE A 34 -20.71 5.97 2.13
N ASP A 35 -20.98 7.08 1.44
CA ASP A 35 -22.32 7.64 1.26
C ASP A 35 -23.10 7.83 2.59
N GLY A 36 -22.37 8.19 3.68
CA GLY A 36 -22.95 8.42 5.02
C GLY A 36 -23.29 7.16 5.80
N GLU A 37 -22.88 5.99 5.34
CA GLU A 37 -23.13 4.72 6.00
C GLU A 37 -21.84 3.92 6.26
N THR A 38 -21.78 3.25 7.42
CA THR A 38 -20.63 2.41 7.80
C THR A 38 -20.28 1.38 6.72
N LEU A 39 -19.01 1.32 6.33
CA LEU A 39 -18.49 0.40 5.31
C LEU A 39 -18.38 -1.03 5.85
N THR A 40 -19.48 -1.76 5.81
CA THR A 40 -19.48 -3.20 6.10
C THR A 40 -18.83 -3.99 4.96
N ILE A 41 -18.44 -5.26 5.22
CA ILE A 41 -17.92 -6.17 4.18
C ILE A 41 -18.85 -6.26 2.97
N ARG A 42 -20.17 -6.33 3.21
CA ARG A 42 -21.16 -6.37 2.13
C ARG A 42 -21.15 -5.09 1.30
N ARG A 43 -21.15 -3.90 1.95
CA ARG A 43 -21.08 -2.62 1.25
C ARG A 43 -19.77 -2.45 0.49
N PHE A 44 -18.67 -2.88 1.09
CA PHE A 44 -17.36 -2.89 0.42
C PHE A 44 -17.40 -3.68 -0.89
N ARG A 45 -17.95 -4.90 -0.87
CA ARG A 45 -18.06 -5.74 -2.07
C ARG A 45 -19.00 -5.13 -3.10
N ASN A 46 -20.18 -4.68 -2.69
CA ASN A 46 -21.13 -4.03 -3.59
C ASN A 46 -20.50 -2.82 -4.28
N ARG A 47 -19.79 -1.97 -3.51
CA ARG A 47 -19.14 -0.79 -4.09
C ARG A 47 -18.02 -1.15 -5.07
N MET A 48 -17.27 -2.21 -4.81
CA MET A 48 -16.28 -2.74 -5.74
C MET A 48 -16.94 -3.21 -7.05
N GLU A 49 -18.08 -3.90 -6.97
CA GLU A 49 -18.86 -4.36 -8.13
C GLU A 49 -19.42 -3.17 -8.92
N GLU A 50 -19.99 -2.15 -8.24
CA GLU A 50 -20.45 -0.91 -8.86
C GLU A 50 -19.31 -0.14 -9.56
N ALA A 51 -18.11 -0.22 -9.03
CA ALA A 51 -16.89 0.33 -9.65
C ALA A 51 -16.34 -0.54 -10.80
N GLY A 52 -17.03 -1.62 -11.17
CA GLY A 52 -16.68 -2.49 -12.29
C GLY A 52 -15.67 -3.58 -11.97
N HIS A 53 -15.44 -3.89 -10.69
CA HIS A 53 -14.55 -4.96 -10.27
C HIS A 53 -15.34 -6.26 -10.01
N GLN A 54 -14.89 -7.37 -10.56
CA GLN A 54 -15.39 -8.69 -10.20
C GLN A 54 -14.93 -9.05 -8.79
N ILE A 55 -15.81 -9.57 -7.94
CA ILE A 55 -15.45 -10.09 -6.63
C ILE A 55 -15.33 -11.61 -6.76
N LEU A 56 -14.09 -12.11 -6.66
CA LEU A 56 -13.79 -13.52 -6.87
C LEU A 56 -13.61 -14.27 -5.54
N GLY A 57 -14.25 -15.40 -5.41
CA GLY A 57 -13.97 -16.38 -4.37
C GLY A 57 -12.58 -17.01 -4.53
N SER A 58 -12.20 -17.86 -3.55
CA SER A 58 -10.85 -18.47 -3.49
C SER A 58 -10.50 -19.28 -4.74
N ASP A 59 -11.47 -19.95 -5.34
CA ASP A 59 -11.28 -20.87 -6.48
C ASP A 59 -11.78 -20.29 -7.82
N GLU A 60 -12.43 -19.13 -7.79
CA GLU A 60 -12.96 -18.48 -8.98
C GLU A 60 -11.88 -17.72 -9.74
N THR A 61 -11.93 -17.78 -11.05
CA THR A 61 -10.96 -17.09 -11.91
C THR A 61 -11.51 -15.87 -12.61
N GLY A 62 -12.82 -15.74 -12.75
CA GLY A 62 -13.48 -14.61 -13.41
C GLY A 62 -13.09 -14.42 -14.87
N ASP A 63 -13.40 -13.23 -15.41
CA ASP A 63 -13.03 -12.80 -16.76
C ASP A 63 -11.74 -11.98 -16.72
N PRO A 64 -10.62 -12.49 -17.29
CA PRO A 64 -9.33 -11.82 -17.25
C PRO A 64 -9.21 -10.56 -18.14
N THR A 65 -10.24 -10.24 -18.94
CA THR A 65 -10.30 -9.02 -19.72
C THR A 65 -10.72 -7.80 -18.90
N GLY A 66 -11.29 -8.03 -17.72
CA GLY A 66 -11.74 -6.99 -16.79
C GLY A 66 -10.76 -6.73 -15.66
N THR A 67 -11.30 -6.25 -14.54
CA THR A 67 -10.60 -6.08 -13.27
C THR A 67 -11.30 -6.88 -12.18
N ALA A 68 -10.55 -7.39 -11.21
CA ALA A 68 -11.12 -8.19 -10.13
C ALA A 68 -10.43 -7.93 -8.78
N TRP A 69 -11.16 -8.23 -7.72
CA TRP A 69 -10.67 -8.28 -6.35
C TRP A 69 -10.91 -9.68 -5.79
N THR A 70 -9.91 -10.24 -5.14
CA THR A 70 -10.02 -11.50 -4.40
C THR A 70 -9.24 -11.37 -3.09
N GLU A 71 -9.70 -12.05 -2.07
CA GLU A 71 -9.05 -12.11 -0.76
C GLU A 71 -8.60 -13.52 -0.50
N ILE A 72 -7.37 -13.67 -0.04
CA ILE A 72 -6.80 -14.98 0.26
C ILE A 72 -5.87 -14.90 1.46
N GLY A 73 -5.78 -16.02 2.15
CA GLY A 73 -4.89 -16.21 3.28
C GLY A 73 -5.60 -16.00 4.62
N THR A 74 -5.08 -16.70 5.60
CA THR A 74 -5.56 -16.74 6.98
C THR A 74 -4.47 -16.34 7.97
N LEU A 75 -3.43 -15.62 7.49
CA LEU A 75 -2.26 -15.25 8.28
C LEU A 75 -2.63 -14.49 9.55
N ASP A 76 -3.49 -13.49 9.41
CA ASP A 76 -3.93 -12.66 10.55
C ASP A 76 -4.79 -13.45 11.52
N GLU A 77 -5.77 -14.19 11.02
CA GLU A 77 -6.62 -15.07 11.82
C GLU A 77 -5.79 -16.11 12.58
N TYR A 78 -4.82 -16.74 11.90
CA TYR A 78 -3.93 -17.70 12.52
C TYR A 78 -3.03 -17.05 13.59
N GLY A 79 -2.54 -15.84 13.31
CA GLY A 79 -1.77 -15.03 14.25
C GLY A 79 -2.55 -14.74 15.53
N HIS A 80 -3.81 -14.33 15.42
CA HIS A 80 -4.68 -14.09 16.57
C HIS A 80 -5.02 -15.34 17.36
N ASN A 81 -5.22 -16.48 16.70
CA ASN A 81 -5.64 -17.73 17.36
C ASN A 81 -4.47 -18.53 17.93
N GLU A 82 -3.34 -18.58 17.24
CA GLU A 82 -2.22 -19.47 17.53
C GLU A 82 -0.92 -18.73 17.87
N GLU A 83 -0.92 -17.40 17.79
CA GLU A 83 0.17 -16.52 18.17
C GLU A 83 1.53 -16.94 17.58
N TRP A 84 2.55 -17.16 18.41
CA TRP A 84 3.92 -17.48 17.99
C TRP A 84 4.03 -18.74 17.11
N LYS A 85 3.04 -19.63 17.11
CA LYS A 85 3.02 -20.80 16.22
C LYS A 85 2.89 -20.40 14.74
N LEU A 86 2.38 -19.18 14.45
CA LEU A 86 2.37 -18.64 13.10
C LEU A 86 3.76 -18.71 12.44
N ALA A 87 4.83 -18.47 13.19
CA ALA A 87 6.20 -18.53 12.67
C ALA A 87 6.56 -19.87 12.02
N ARG A 88 5.93 -20.97 12.46
CA ARG A 88 6.15 -22.32 11.90
C ARG A 88 5.34 -22.58 10.65
N ARG A 89 4.21 -21.89 10.48
CA ARG A 89 3.27 -22.11 9.37
C ARG A 89 3.35 -21.09 8.25
N ILE A 90 4.11 -20.03 8.43
CA ILE A 90 4.16 -18.91 7.48
C ILE A 90 4.50 -19.36 6.06
N ASN A 91 5.44 -20.29 5.89
CA ASN A 91 5.82 -20.78 4.57
C ASN A 91 4.72 -21.59 3.88
N GLU A 92 3.93 -22.33 4.64
CA GLU A 92 2.77 -23.07 4.14
C GLU A 92 1.68 -22.09 3.65
N LEU A 93 1.32 -21.11 4.48
CA LEU A 93 0.34 -20.08 4.15
C LEU A 93 0.78 -19.22 2.96
N LEU A 94 2.08 -18.90 2.84
CA LEU A 94 2.62 -18.21 1.66
C LEU A 94 2.53 -19.08 0.39
N THR A 95 2.67 -20.39 0.53
CA THR A 95 2.53 -21.33 -0.61
C THR A 95 1.09 -21.31 -1.18
N GLU A 96 0.07 -21.17 -0.35
CA GLU A 96 -1.32 -21.01 -0.78
C GLU A 96 -1.51 -19.72 -1.61
N ILE A 97 -0.91 -18.61 -1.16
CA ILE A 97 -0.94 -17.34 -1.89
C ILE A 97 -0.27 -17.49 -3.26
N VAL A 98 0.90 -18.13 -3.31
CA VAL A 98 1.62 -18.40 -4.57
C VAL A 98 0.78 -19.28 -5.51
N ALA A 99 0.13 -20.31 -4.98
CA ALA A 99 -0.75 -21.18 -5.76
C ALA A 99 -1.92 -20.37 -6.37
N ARG A 100 -2.54 -19.49 -5.59
CA ARG A 100 -3.62 -18.62 -6.06
C ARG A 100 -3.16 -17.69 -7.18
N VAL A 101 -2.02 -17.03 -7.02
CA VAL A 101 -1.45 -16.16 -8.05
C VAL A 101 -1.21 -16.93 -9.35
N ARG A 102 -0.61 -18.12 -9.26
CA ARG A 102 -0.38 -19.00 -10.43
C ARG A 102 -1.70 -19.39 -11.09
N HIS A 103 -2.73 -19.72 -10.30
CA HIS A 103 -4.06 -20.08 -10.80
C HIS A 103 -4.66 -18.93 -11.62
N LEU A 104 -4.64 -17.69 -11.11
CA LEU A 104 -5.11 -16.52 -11.84
C LEU A 104 -4.33 -16.26 -13.12
N LEU A 105 -3.00 -16.29 -13.05
CA LEU A 105 -2.15 -16.10 -14.23
C LEU A 105 -2.42 -17.19 -15.30
N ASN A 106 -2.60 -18.45 -14.90
CA ASN A 106 -2.93 -19.55 -15.81
C ASN A 106 -4.32 -19.39 -16.44
N ALA A 107 -5.27 -18.79 -15.72
CA ALA A 107 -6.60 -18.47 -16.24
C ALA A 107 -6.61 -17.28 -17.22
N GLY A 108 -5.47 -16.65 -17.46
CA GLY A 108 -5.33 -15.61 -18.49
C GLY A 108 -5.16 -14.18 -17.96
N TRP A 109 -5.20 -13.97 -16.65
CA TRP A 109 -4.93 -12.64 -16.09
C TRP A 109 -3.53 -12.17 -16.47
N PRO A 110 -3.39 -10.99 -17.10
CA PRO A 110 -2.07 -10.51 -17.54
C PRO A 110 -1.21 -10.07 -16.35
N LYS A 111 -1.85 -9.62 -15.28
CA LYS A 111 -1.19 -9.04 -14.09
C LYS A 111 -2.01 -9.34 -12.83
N VAL A 112 -1.32 -9.74 -11.76
CA VAL A 112 -1.89 -9.93 -10.42
C VAL A 112 -1.13 -9.02 -9.46
N ARG A 113 -1.84 -8.13 -8.77
CA ARG A 113 -1.27 -7.27 -7.74
C ARG A 113 -1.63 -7.82 -6.36
N ILE A 114 -0.61 -8.10 -5.58
CA ILE A 114 -0.75 -8.55 -4.21
C ILE A 114 -0.56 -7.34 -3.29
N VAL A 115 -1.52 -7.10 -2.44
CA VAL A 115 -1.48 -6.06 -1.40
C VAL A 115 -1.87 -6.70 -0.07
N THR A 116 -1.37 -6.15 1.02
CA THR A 116 -1.84 -6.47 2.37
C THR A 116 -2.14 -5.17 3.09
N ASP A 117 -3.04 -5.21 4.02
CA ASP A 117 -3.53 -4.05 4.77
C ASP A 117 -2.57 -3.64 5.89
N HIS A 118 -2.00 -4.59 6.61
CA HIS A 118 -1.03 -4.36 7.68
C HIS A 118 -0.05 -5.52 7.84
N GLY A 119 1.00 -5.28 8.61
CA GLY A 119 1.81 -6.32 9.19
C GLY A 119 1.48 -6.50 10.69
N TRP A 120 2.38 -7.09 11.47
CA TRP A 120 2.13 -7.42 12.87
C TRP A 120 3.40 -7.45 13.71
N LEU A 121 3.21 -7.43 15.03
CA LEU A 121 4.20 -7.83 16.02
C LEU A 121 3.92 -9.26 16.46
N LEU A 122 4.96 -10.08 16.53
CA LEU A 122 4.89 -11.47 16.98
C LEU A 122 6.07 -11.77 17.90
N VAL A 123 5.76 -12.21 19.12
CA VAL A 123 6.77 -12.56 20.12
C VAL A 123 6.43 -13.89 20.80
N PRO A 124 7.44 -14.67 21.17
CA PRO A 124 7.24 -15.81 22.06
C PRO A 124 6.86 -15.30 23.47
N GLY A 125 5.64 -15.59 23.91
CA GLY A 125 5.11 -15.07 25.17
C GLY A 125 4.20 -13.87 24.94
N ALA A 126 4.04 -13.01 25.94
CA ALA A 126 3.15 -11.87 25.85
C ALA A 126 3.92 -10.56 25.64
N LEU A 127 3.38 -9.68 24.82
CA LEU A 127 3.81 -8.29 24.68
C LEU A 127 3.59 -7.54 26.01
N PRO A 128 4.51 -6.65 26.40
CA PRO A 128 4.35 -5.85 27.61
C PRO A 128 3.08 -5.01 27.57
N LYS A 129 2.32 -4.99 28.67
CA LYS A 129 1.13 -4.15 28.78
C LYS A 129 1.50 -2.69 29.03
N GLU A 130 0.81 -1.80 28.38
CA GLU A 130 0.80 -0.36 28.63
C GLU A 130 -0.59 0.08 29.09
N GLU A 131 -0.66 0.74 30.23
CA GLU A 131 -1.94 1.18 30.79
C GLU A 131 -2.43 2.44 30.05
N LEU A 132 -3.64 2.38 29.56
CA LEU A 132 -4.38 3.53 29.09
C LEU A 132 -5.70 3.58 29.87
N PRO A 133 -5.93 4.63 30.67
CA PRO A 133 -7.13 4.71 31.49
C PRO A 133 -8.41 4.69 30.66
N HIS A 134 -9.38 3.86 31.02
CA HIS A 134 -10.66 3.73 30.30
C HIS A 134 -11.46 5.02 30.17
N TYR A 135 -11.27 5.98 31.11
CA TYR A 135 -11.94 7.28 31.01
C TYR A 135 -11.37 8.18 29.92
N LEU A 136 -10.17 7.86 29.40
CA LEU A 136 -9.53 8.61 28.31
C LEU A 136 -9.87 8.05 26.94
N ALA A 137 -10.14 6.76 26.84
CA ALA A 137 -10.24 6.08 25.57
C ALA A 137 -11.12 4.83 25.61
N ASP A 138 -11.63 4.45 24.45
CA ASP A 138 -12.22 3.14 24.23
C ASP A 138 -11.18 2.21 23.60
N THR A 139 -10.85 1.11 24.30
CA THR A 139 -9.82 0.16 23.89
C THR A 139 -10.44 -1.16 23.44
N ARG A 140 -10.71 -1.29 22.16
CA ARG A 140 -11.04 -2.60 21.56
C ARG A 140 -9.79 -3.31 21.07
N TRP A 141 -8.85 -2.56 20.55
CA TRP A 141 -7.66 -3.04 19.86
C TRP A 141 -6.45 -3.13 20.78
N GLY A 142 -5.54 -4.05 20.49
CA GLY A 142 -4.35 -4.27 21.31
C GLY A 142 -3.34 -3.13 21.26
N ARG A 143 -3.22 -2.45 20.11
CA ARG A 143 -2.15 -1.49 19.85
C ARG A 143 -2.61 -0.04 19.74
N CYS A 144 -3.92 0.20 19.64
CA CYS A 144 -4.48 1.54 19.45
C CYS A 144 -5.81 1.71 20.18
N ALA A 145 -6.17 2.96 20.43
CA ALA A 145 -7.45 3.32 21.05
C ALA A 145 -7.91 4.71 20.63
N THR A 146 -9.20 4.88 20.37
CA THR A 146 -9.79 6.19 20.11
C THR A 146 -9.81 7.01 21.39
N LEU A 147 -9.26 8.22 21.36
CA LEU A 147 -9.33 9.16 22.47
C LEU A 147 -10.66 9.90 22.46
N LYS A 148 -11.20 10.15 23.65
CA LYS A 148 -12.33 11.06 23.82
C LYS A 148 -11.89 12.50 23.58
N ASP A 149 -12.75 13.34 23.01
CA ASP A 149 -12.41 14.66 22.45
C ASP A 149 -11.59 15.58 23.38
N THR A 150 -11.84 15.55 24.68
CA THR A 150 -11.15 16.40 25.67
C THR A 150 -10.00 15.70 26.39
N SER A 151 -9.65 14.47 25.99
CA SER A 151 -8.67 13.67 26.71
C SER A 151 -7.24 14.09 26.38
N GLU A 152 -6.40 14.23 27.41
CA GLU A 152 -4.96 14.39 27.30
C GLU A 152 -4.26 13.08 27.65
N THR A 153 -3.21 12.78 26.90
CA THR A 153 -2.39 11.57 27.14
C THR A 153 -0.93 11.86 26.81
N THR A 154 -0.03 11.17 27.51
CA THR A 154 1.40 11.16 27.20
C THR A 154 1.78 10.13 26.12
N HIS A 155 0.84 9.28 25.72
CA HIS A 155 1.07 8.31 24.65
C HIS A 155 1.21 9.02 23.30
N PRO A 156 1.97 8.44 22.35
CA PRO A 156 1.99 8.91 20.98
C PRO A 156 0.57 8.96 20.41
N THR A 157 0.21 10.06 19.75
CA THR A 157 -1.10 10.23 19.14
C THR A 157 -0.98 10.50 17.65
N VAL A 158 -1.92 9.93 16.88
CA VAL A 158 -2.04 10.16 15.44
C VAL A 158 -3.49 10.47 15.08
N GLY A 159 -3.70 11.19 13.99
CA GLY A 159 -5.03 11.32 13.40
C GLY A 159 -5.44 10.04 12.67
N TRP A 160 -6.72 9.69 12.74
CA TRP A 160 -7.24 8.56 11.96
C TRP A 160 -7.14 8.82 10.46
N HIS A 161 -6.79 7.79 9.70
CA HIS A 161 -6.62 7.91 8.24
C HIS A 161 -7.85 8.49 7.52
N TRP A 162 -9.05 8.10 7.93
CA TRP A 162 -10.32 8.51 7.31
C TRP A 162 -10.93 9.78 7.94
N ASN A 163 -10.42 10.22 9.07
CA ASN A 163 -10.78 11.50 9.69
C ASN A 163 -9.64 11.99 10.59
N PRO A 164 -8.77 12.88 10.10
CA PRO A 164 -7.61 13.36 10.88
C PRO A 164 -7.96 14.09 12.17
N ASN A 165 -9.22 14.55 12.34
CA ASN A 165 -9.70 15.17 13.57
C ASN A 165 -9.94 14.15 14.69
N VAL A 166 -10.10 12.88 14.36
CA VAL A 166 -10.21 11.79 15.33
C VAL A 166 -8.82 11.42 15.84
N ARG A 167 -8.58 11.61 17.13
CA ARG A 167 -7.30 11.34 17.77
C ARG A 167 -7.23 9.90 18.25
N ILE A 168 -6.12 9.24 17.93
CA ILE A 168 -5.88 7.84 18.30
C ILE A 168 -4.62 7.78 19.15
N ALA A 169 -4.74 7.22 20.37
CA ALA A 169 -3.60 6.86 21.19
C ALA A 169 -2.98 5.56 20.68
N MET A 170 -1.67 5.55 20.54
CA MET A 170 -0.89 4.41 20.08
C MET A 170 -0.10 3.83 21.23
N ALA A 171 -0.07 2.50 21.36
CA ALA A 171 0.80 1.86 22.33
C ALA A 171 2.27 2.09 21.90
N PRO A 172 3.12 2.58 22.81
CA PRO A 172 4.52 2.84 22.49
C PRO A 172 5.30 1.55 22.30
N ASP A 173 6.39 1.60 21.55
CA ASP A 173 7.32 0.50 21.30
C ASP A 173 6.60 -0.81 20.90
N MET A 174 6.91 -1.90 21.58
CA MET A 174 6.26 -3.21 21.40
C MET A 174 5.17 -3.46 22.45
N ARG A 175 4.65 -2.43 23.11
CA ARG A 175 3.64 -2.55 24.15
C ARG A 175 2.23 -2.70 23.59
N VAL A 176 1.32 -3.19 24.41
CA VAL A 176 -0.09 -3.37 24.09
C VAL A 176 -0.99 -2.84 25.19
N HIS A 177 -2.15 -2.30 24.84
CA HIS A 177 -3.16 -1.87 25.81
C HIS A 177 -3.94 -3.03 26.43
N ARG A 178 -3.88 -4.22 25.83
CA ARG A 178 -4.56 -5.44 26.29
C ARG A 178 -3.53 -6.48 26.73
N LYS A 179 -3.72 -7.05 27.92
CA LYS A 179 -2.81 -8.06 28.49
C LYS A 179 -2.93 -9.41 27.76
N GLY A 180 -1.81 -10.10 27.63
CA GLY A 180 -1.75 -11.50 27.23
C GLY A 180 -1.67 -11.72 25.72
N LEU A 181 -1.33 -10.71 24.93
CA LEU A 181 -1.19 -10.83 23.47
C LEU A 181 0.26 -11.15 23.09
N GLY A 182 0.48 -12.27 22.42
CA GLY A 182 1.75 -12.61 21.77
C GLY A 182 1.79 -12.20 20.29
N TYR A 183 0.61 -11.90 19.73
CA TYR A 183 0.38 -11.36 18.39
C TYR A 183 -0.44 -10.08 18.48
N ALA A 184 -0.04 -9.02 17.79
CA ALA A 184 -0.79 -7.78 17.75
C ALA A 184 -0.44 -6.93 16.53
N HIS A 185 -1.40 -6.13 16.08
CA HIS A 185 -1.25 -5.10 15.05
C HIS A 185 -2.10 -3.86 15.40
N GLY A 186 -2.01 -2.81 14.60
CA GLY A 186 -2.74 -1.56 14.83
C GLY A 186 -1.86 -0.41 15.33
N GLY A 187 -0.57 -0.66 15.52
CA GLY A 187 0.40 0.35 15.97
C GLY A 187 1.10 1.08 14.82
N ILE A 188 2.20 1.75 15.18
CA ILE A 188 3.01 2.58 14.25
C ILE A 188 4.41 2.02 14.01
N SER A 189 4.68 0.78 14.41
CA SER A 189 5.98 0.18 14.13
C SER A 189 6.18 -0.07 12.64
N VAL A 190 7.44 -0.14 12.21
CA VAL A 190 7.78 -0.47 10.81
C VAL A 190 7.16 -1.81 10.40
N GLN A 191 7.18 -2.79 11.30
CA GLN A 191 6.62 -4.12 11.07
C GLN A 191 5.11 -4.11 10.84
N GLU A 192 4.38 -3.17 11.44
CA GLU A 192 2.93 -3.04 11.31
C GLU A 192 2.53 -2.19 10.10
N CYS A 193 3.32 -1.15 9.80
CA CYS A 193 2.96 -0.11 8.83
C CYS A 193 3.59 -0.29 7.44
N LEU A 194 4.79 -0.88 7.34
CA LEU A 194 5.46 -1.10 6.07
C LEU A 194 5.01 -2.42 5.48
N VAL A 195 4.13 -2.35 4.50
CA VAL A 195 3.55 -3.51 3.81
C VAL A 195 4.06 -3.60 2.37
N PRO A 196 4.32 -4.81 1.85
CA PRO A 196 4.71 -5.00 0.46
C PRO A 196 3.53 -4.75 -0.48
N ARG A 197 3.84 -4.21 -1.66
CA ARG A 197 2.96 -4.22 -2.82
C ARG A 197 3.72 -4.93 -3.94
N ILE A 198 3.27 -6.13 -4.30
CA ILE A 198 3.94 -7.00 -5.25
C ILE A 198 3.07 -7.10 -6.50
N THR A 199 3.65 -6.88 -7.67
CA THR A 199 2.99 -7.11 -8.94
C THR A 199 3.64 -8.29 -9.64
N VAL A 200 2.83 -9.27 -10.04
CA VAL A 200 3.23 -10.45 -10.79
C VAL A 200 2.50 -10.43 -12.10
N GLY A 201 3.22 -10.49 -13.20
CA GLY A 201 2.66 -10.57 -14.55
C GLY A 201 3.13 -11.82 -15.27
N LYS A 202 2.42 -12.24 -16.30
CA LYS A 202 3.02 -13.14 -17.30
C LYS A 202 4.10 -12.33 -18.01
N THR A 203 5.34 -12.76 -17.92
CA THR A 203 6.33 -12.35 -18.90
C THR A 203 5.82 -12.80 -20.26
N GLY A 204 5.49 -11.84 -21.10
CA GLY A 204 5.20 -12.12 -22.51
C GLY A 204 6.40 -12.92 -23.06
N THR A 205 6.11 -13.88 -23.92
CA THR A 205 7.06 -14.78 -24.54
C THR A 205 8.39 -14.06 -24.87
N GLY A 206 9.37 -14.13 -23.97
CA GLY A 206 10.76 -13.87 -24.24
C GLY A 206 11.22 -12.43 -24.46
N GLN A 207 10.39 -11.41 -24.32
CA GLN A 207 10.90 -10.04 -24.30
C GLN A 207 11.15 -9.61 -22.84
N PRO A 208 12.35 -9.14 -22.51
CA PRO A 208 12.65 -8.58 -21.21
C PRO A 208 11.78 -7.38 -20.91
N ASP A 209 11.43 -7.18 -19.63
CA ASP A 209 10.64 -6.03 -19.18
C ASP A 209 11.27 -4.70 -19.62
N ALA A 210 10.41 -3.71 -19.88
CA ALA A 210 10.88 -2.39 -20.24
C ALA A 210 11.75 -1.79 -19.13
N GLN A 211 12.94 -1.35 -19.48
CA GLN A 211 13.93 -0.82 -18.53
C GLN A 211 14.52 0.50 -19.05
N ILE A 212 14.87 1.39 -18.13
CA ILE A 212 15.68 2.56 -18.45
C ILE A 212 17.11 2.09 -18.69
N SER A 213 17.60 2.29 -19.91
CA SER A 213 18.96 1.90 -20.30
C SER A 213 19.95 3.04 -20.13
N SER A 214 19.52 4.28 -20.32
CA SER A 214 20.37 5.46 -20.08
C SER A 214 19.56 6.68 -19.71
N VAL A 215 20.20 7.58 -18.96
CA VAL A 215 19.69 8.89 -18.59
C VAL A 215 20.78 9.93 -18.86
N GLU A 216 20.48 10.88 -19.72
CA GLU A 216 21.39 11.96 -20.09
C GLU A 216 20.75 13.32 -19.84
N TRP A 217 21.54 14.29 -19.38
CA TRP A 217 21.11 15.65 -19.19
C TRP A 217 21.71 16.57 -20.24
N VAL A 218 20.84 17.30 -20.94
CA VAL A 218 21.25 18.41 -21.79
C VAL A 218 20.70 19.68 -21.15
N ARG A 219 21.54 20.37 -20.40
CA ARG A 219 21.14 21.49 -19.53
C ARG A 219 20.09 21.03 -18.50
N LEU A 220 18.84 21.54 -18.58
CA LEU A 220 17.72 21.17 -17.71
C LEU A 220 16.73 20.22 -18.40
N ARG A 221 17.15 19.49 -19.41
CA ARG A 221 16.34 18.51 -20.11
C ARG A 221 16.93 17.12 -19.93
N CYS A 222 16.18 16.27 -19.24
CA CYS A 222 16.51 14.86 -19.07
C CYS A 222 16.07 14.09 -20.31
N ARG A 223 17.00 13.41 -20.95
CA ARG A 223 16.76 12.43 -22.03
C ARG A 223 16.88 11.05 -21.41
N ILE A 224 15.85 10.26 -21.56
CA ILE A 224 15.80 8.90 -21.06
C ILE A 224 15.65 7.99 -22.26
N GLN A 225 16.45 6.95 -22.34
CA GLN A 225 16.31 5.86 -23.29
C GLN A 225 15.85 4.62 -22.55
N THR A 226 14.84 3.93 -23.09
CA THR A 226 14.36 2.65 -22.57
C THR A 226 14.63 1.53 -23.54
N GLN A 227 14.88 0.33 -23.00
CA GLN A 227 14.88 -0.92 -23.74
C GLN A 227 13.53 -1.59 -23.60
N ASN A 228 13.13 -2.32 -24.66
CA ASN A 228 11.87 -3.07 -24.72
C ASN A 228 10.63 -2.20 -24.37
N PRO A 229 10.45 -1.02 -25.00
CA PRO A 229 9.32 -0.18 -24.73
C PRO A 229 8.01 -0.89 -25.12
N THR A 230 7.01 -0.79 -24.25
CA THR A 230 5.64 -1.24 -24.53
C THR A 230 4.72 -0.04 -24.67
N GLU A 231 3.59 -0.21 -25.33
CA GLU A 231 2.61 0.84 -25.51
C GLU A 231 2.07 1.33 -24.13
N GLY A 232 1.83 2.63 -24.02
CA GLY A 232 1.29 3.24 -22.79
C GLY A 232 2.31 3.59 -21.71
N LEU A 233 3.60 3.26 -21.89
CA LEU A 233 4.63 3.62 -20.91
C LEU A 233 4.79 5.14 -20.80
N ARG A 234 5.03 5.59 -19.57
CA ARG A 234 5.35 6.98 -19.24
C ARG A 234 6.62 7.05 -18.40
N ALA A 235 7.30 8.17 -18.43
CA ALA A 235 8.44 8.43 -17.54
C ALA A 235 8.25 9.73 -16.76
N ASP A 236 8.79 9.79 -15.56
CA ASP A 236 8.74 10.93 -14.66
C ASP A 236 10.09 11.10 -13.94
N LEU A 237 10.29 12.26 -13.32
CA LEU A 237 11.46 12.56 -12.50
C LEU A 237 10.98 12.89 -11.09
N ARG A 238 11.30 12.06 -10.09
CA ARG A 238 10.81 12.18 -8.72
C ARG A 238 11.94 12.23 -7.70
N LYS A 239 11.74 12.94 -6.59
CA LYS A 239 12.66 12.88 -5.45
C LYS A 239 12.49 11.57 -4.65
N ARG A 240 11.26 11.07 -4.59
CA ARG A 240 10.90 9.76 -4.02
C ARG A 240 10.18 8.95 -5.10
N PRO A 241 10.75 7.82 -5.56
CA PRO A 241 10.26 7.11 -6.75
C PRO A 241 8.77 6.80 -6.72
N ASN A 242 8.27 6.33 -5.58
CA ASN A 242 6.89 5.88 -5.42
C ASN A 242 5.90 6.99 -5.00
N ASP A 243 6.36 8.25 -4.92
CA ASP A 243 5.54 9.38 -4.53
C ASP A 243 5.39 10.38 -5.69
N PRO A 244 4.25 10.34 -6.43
CA PRO A 244 3.98 11.26 -7.52
C PRO A 244 4.04 12.74 -7.12
N GLY A 245 3.70 13.05 -5.87
CA GLY A 245 3.74 14.42 -5.33
C GLY A 245 5.14 15.01 -5.23
N THR A 246 6.18 14.20 -5.41
CA THR A 246 7.59 14.62 -5.39
C THR A 246 8.18 14.81 -6.79
N SER A 247 7.36 14.77 -7.84
CA SER A 247 7.80 15.01 -9.21
C SER A 247 8.41 16.41 -9.35
N VAL A 248 9.58 16.46 -10.00
CA VAL A 248 10.24 17.70 -10.42
C VAL A 248 9.93 18.05 -11.87
N ALA A 249 9.14 17.23 -12.56
CA ALA A 249 8.60 17.50 -13.88
C ALA A 249 7.21 18.13 -13.78
N THR A 250 6.76 18.82 -14.81
CA THR A 250 5.39 19.37 -14.84
C THR A 250 4.33 18.26 -14.87
N ARG A 251 4.65 17.15 -15.53
CA ARG A 251 3.82 15.94 -15.64
C ARG A 251 4.64 14.78 -16.19
N PRO A 252 4.26 13.52 -15.93
CA PRO A 252 4.83 12.36 -16.60
C PRO A 252 4.67 12.47 -18.13
N LYS A 253 5.65 11.95 -18.87
CA LYS A 253 5.68 12.00 -20.34
C LYS A 253 5.61 10.60 -20.92
N ALA A 254 4.84 10.43 -22.00
CA ALA A 254 4.80 9.20 -22.75
C ALA A 254 6.18 8.86 -23.33
N VAL A 255 6.55 7.59 -23.21
CA VAL A 255 7.69 7.00 -23.93
C VAL A 255 7.27 6.76 -25.37
N LYS A 256 8.14 7.11 -26.33
CA LYS A 256 7.89 6.88 -27.74
C LYS A 256 8.14 5.42 -28.14
N GLU A 257 7.72 5.01 -29.30
CA GLU A 257 7.95 3.67 -29.84
C GLU A 257 9.44 3.32 -29.94
N ASP A 258 10.31 4.31 -30.19
CA ASP A 258 11.77 4.16 -30.22
C ASP A 258 12.40 4.06 -28.82
N GLY A 259 11.60 4.03 -27.77
CA GLY A 259 12.03 3.98 -26.39
C GLY A 259 12.53 5.32 -25.82
N SER A 260 12.52 6.39 -26.60
CA SER A 260 13.01 7.67 -26.13
C SER A 260 11.93 8.51 -25.44
N VAL A 261 12.33 9.24 -24.41
CA VAL A 261 11.51 10.27 -23.79
C VAL A 261 12.37 11.44 -23.32
N SER A 262 11.82 12.66 -23.42
CA SER A 262 12.53 13.88 -23.03
C SER A 262 11.69 14.71 -22.07
N ILE A 263 12.16 14.86 -20.84
CA ILE A 263 11.47 15.53 -19.74
C ILE A 263 12.20 16.81 -19.37
N PRO A 264 11.58 18.00 -19.49
CA PRO A 264 12.18 19.24 -19.00
C PRO A 264 12.01 19.32 -17.48
N ALA A 265 13.08 19.69 -16.77
CA ALA A 265 12.98 20.17 -15.39
C ALA A 265 12.53 21.64 -15.43
N PRO A 266 11.36 21.99 -14.87
CA PRO A 266 10.76 23.32 -15.12
C PRO A 266 11.47 24.47 -14.41
N SER A 267 12.40 24.22 -13.51
CA SER A 267 13.04 25.25 -12.71
C SER A 267 14.53 25.00 -12.52
N ARG A 268 15.33 26.07 -12.67
CA ARG A 268 16.77 26.05 -12.28
C ARG A 268 16.98 25.76 -10.80
N LYS A 269 15.96 25.93 -9.96
CA LYS A 269 16.01 25.59 -8.52
C LYS A 269 16.30 24.10 -8.24
N HIS A 270 16.05 23.24 -9.22
CA HIS A 270 16.33 21.81 -9.11
C HIS A 270 17.71 21.40 -9.61
N LYS A 271 18.51 22.33 -10.20
CA LYS A 271 19.88 21.98 -10.66
C LYS A 271 20.71 21.46 -9.48
N GLY A 272 21.39 20.34 -9.69
CA GLY A 272 22.19 19.66 -8.67
C GLY A 272 21.39 18.83 -7.65
N THR A 273 20.05 18.75 -7.78
CA THR A 273 19.24 17.90 -6.89
C THR A 273 19.30 16.44 -7.38
N GLU A 274 19.51 15.53 -6.46
CA GLU A 274 19.32 14.09 -6.74
C GLU A 274 17.84 13.79 -6.96
N VAL A 275 17.57 13.09 -8.03
CA VAL A 275 16.22 12.62 -8.41
C VAL A 275 16.30 11.22 -9.01
N THR A 276 15.21 10.55 -9.03
CA THR A 276 15.07 9.26 -9.68
C THR A 276 14.21 9.40 -10.93
N ALA A 277 14.74 9.02 -12.06
CA ALA A 277 13.94 8.77 -13.26
C ALA A 277 13.16 7.49 -13.03
N VAL A 278 11.84 7.55 -13.16
CA VAL A 278 10.94 6.41 -12.99
C VAL A 278 10.25 6.10 -14.31
N LEU A 279 10.16 4.83 -14.64
CA LEU A 279 9.37 4.31 -15.74
C LEU A 279 8.05 3.79 -15.19
N LEU A 280 6.95 4.18 -15.80
CA LEU A 280 5.60 3.94 -15.33
C LEU A 280 4.80 3.11 -16.34
N ASP A 281 4.14 2.07 -15.86
CA ASP A 281 3.04 1.37 -16.55
C ASP A 281 1.73 1.66 -15.79
N GLY A 282 0.85 2.46 -16.40
CA GLY A 282 -0.23 3.07 -15.63
C GLY A 282 0.35 3.97 -14.52
N ASP A 283 -0.02 3.71 -13.26
CA ASP A 283 0.51 4.41 -12.09
C ASP A 283 1.63 3.64 -11.38
N ASP A 284 1.97 2.45 -11.85
CA ASP A 284 3.00 1.60 -11.28
C ASP A 284 4.39 1.98 -11.74
N VAL A 285 5.32 2.12 -10.79
CA VAL A 285 6.74 2.25 -11.10
C VAL A 285 7.31 0.87 -11.42
N ILE A 286 7.71 0.66 -12.68
CA ILE A 286 8.26 -0.62 -13.15
C ILE A 286 9.78 -0.64 -13.22
N HIS A 287 10.43 0.52 -13.37
CA HIS A 287 11.89 0.65 -13.34
C HIS A 287 12.31 2.02 -12.82
N THR A 288 13.50 2.09 -12.23
CA THR A 288 14.06 3.32 -11.66
C THR A 288 15.52 3.50 -12.05
N TYR A 289 15.95 4.77 -12.18
CA TYR A 289 17.33 5.14 -12.47
C TYR A 289 17.68 6.42 -11.70
N SER A 290 18.65 6.36 -10.81
CA SER A 290 19.09 7.54 -10.03
C SER A 290 19.92 8.48 -10.89
N THR A 291 19.66 9.78 -10.79
CA THR A 291 20.36 10.81 -11.57
C THR A 291 20.36 12.14 -10.84
N THR A 292 21.20 13.09 -11.30
CA THR A 292 21.25 14.45 -10.77
C THR A 292 20.77 15.45 -11.82
N VAL A 293 19.86 16.36 -11.45
CA VAL A 293 19.31 17.35 -12.38
C VAL A 293 20.41 18.25 -12.95
N GLY A 294 20.52 18.26 -14.27
CA GLY A 294 21.53 19.02 -14.99
C GLY A 294 22.86 18.29 -15.21
N GLY A 295 22.97 17.06 -14.74
CA GLY A 295 24.20 16.24 -14.86
C GLY A 295 25.28 16.65 -13.85
N HIS A 296 26.37 15.88 -13.85
CA HIS A 296 27.64 16.30 -13.22
C HIS A 296 28.36 17.21 -14.23
N GLU A 297 28.74 18.43 -13.81
CA GLU A 297 29.70 19.27 -14.53
C GLU A 297 31.08 18.75 -14.29
#